data_ef27021ea09ae266da9ca8ffff1ee2a5
#
_entry.id   ef27021ea09ae266da9ca8ffff1ee2a5
#
_cell.length_a   1.000
_cell.length_b   1.000
_cell.length_c   1.000
_cell.angle_alpha   90.00
_cell.angle_beta   90.00
_cell.angle_gamma   90.00
#
_symmetry.space_group_name_H-M   'P 1'
#
loop_
_entity.id
_entity.type
_entity.pdbx_description
1 polymer ?
#
loop_
_entity_poly.entity_id
_entity_poly.type
_entity_poly.pdbx_seq_one_letter_code
_entity_poly.pdbx_strand_id
1 'polypeptide(L)'
;MDERWHTLARVRDLRARLASNEAARRYQIQARAQAALEQALRIQVHYEVLAEQVGAAASLYATDSGEACFSAAEAQILLSYAAGARLRAQDAKGPVRRAQLVYQHTQAAAEEARESSRRAANRREAVVSRCQEHLRAALRRERERRDELLVEDRSSHAYVLRDGDQ
;
A
#
# COMPACT_ATOMS: atom_id res chain seq x y z
N MET A 1 26.93 16.30 -21.45
CA MET A 1 26.34 15.41 -20.42
C MET A 1 26.35 14.00 -20.95
N ASP A 2 26.91 13.05 -20.21
CA ASP A 2 27.17 11.70 -20.72
C ASP A 2 25.83 10.98 -20.99
N GLU A 3 25.59 10.53 -22.20
CA GLU A 3 24.35 9.84 -22.64
C GLU A 3 23.99 8.65 -21.72
N ARG A 4 25.01 8.06 -21.10
CA ARG A 4 24.88 6.99 -20.13
C ARG A 4 24.08 7.39 -18.88
N TRP A 5 24.26 8.62 -18.37
CA TRP A 5 23.53 9.11 -17.20
C TRP A 5 22.05 9.35 -17.49
N HIS A 6 21.74 9.86 -18.67
CA HIS A 6 20.34 10.03 -19.11
C HIS A 6 19.64 8.69 -19.25
N THR A 7 20.31 7.71 -19.86
CA THR A 7 19.77 6.35 -19.98
C THR A 7 19.54 5.72 -18.62
N LEU A 8 20.51 5.84 -17.69
CA LEU A 8 20.39 5.31 -16.34
C LEU A 8 19.22 5.97 -15.57
N ALA A 9 19.07 7.28 -15.67
CA ALA A 9 17.98 8.01 -15.05
C ALA A 9 16.60 7.55 -15.57
N ARG A 10 16.46 7.40 -16.90
CA ARG A 10 15.22 6.86 -17.52
C ARG A 10 14.89 5.45 -17.05
N VAL A 11 15.88 4.55 -17.00
CA VAL A 11 15.68 3.18 -16.53
C VAL A 11 15.25 3.16 -15.06
N ARG A 12 15.85 4.00 -14.22
CA ARG A 12 15.47 4.12 -12.80
C ARG A 12 14.08 4.72 -12.62
N ASP A 13 13.71 5.70 -13.43
CA ASP A 13 12.36 6.26 -13.42
C ASP A 13 11.30 5.22 -13.80
N LEU A 14 11.53 4.45 -14.87
CA LEU A 14 10.64 3.37 -15.26
C LEU A 14 10.49 2.31 -14.16
N ARG A 15 11.60 1.89 -13.54
CA ARG A 15 11.55 0.92 -12.43
C ARG A 15 10.81 1.46 -11.21
N ALA A 16 10.96 2.73 -10.88
CA ALA A 16 10.23 3.37 -9.79
C ALA A 16 8.72 3.42 -10.08
N ARG A 17 8.33 3.77 -11.30
CA ARG A 17 6.92 3.76 -11.73
C ARG A 17 6.32 2.36 -11.69
N LEU A 18 7.03 1.35 -12.19
CA LEU A 18 6.56 -0.05 -12.15
C LEU A 18 6.38 -0.53 -10.72
N ALA A 19 7.34 -0.25 -9.83
CA ALA A 19 7.24 -0.61 -8.42
C ALA A 19 6.09 0.12 -7.70
N SER A 20 5.85 1.40 -8.04
CA SER A 20 4.71 2.17 -7.51
C SER A 20 3.37 1.61 -7.99
N ASN A 21 3.26 1.25 -9.27
CA ASN A 21 2.03 0.65 -9.81
C ASN A 21 1.75 -0.73 -9.18
N GLU A 22 2.79 -1.54 -8.98
CA GLU A 22 2.64 -2.83 -8.29
C GLU A 22 2.21 -2.63 -6.83
N ALA A 23 2.78 -1.67 -6.11
CA ALA A 23 2.37 -1.36 -4.74
C ALA A 23 0.90 -0.89 -4.68
N ALA A 24 0.46 -0.05 -5.62
CA ALA A 24 -0.94 0.38 -5.71
C ALA A 24 -1.89 -0.80 -6.00
N ARG A 25 -1.50 -1.70 -6.90
CA ARG A 25 -2.25 -2.91 -7.21
C ARG A 25 -2.37 -3.84 -6.01
N ARG A 26 -1.28 -4.08 -5.27
CA ARG A 26 -1.26 -4.91 -4.06
C ARG A 26 -2.13 -4.30 -2.96
N TYR A 27 -2.11 -2.99 -2.82
CA TYR A 27 -2.99 -2.29 -1.88
C TYR A 27 -4.48 -2.48 -2.22
N GLN A 28 -4.85 -2.42 -3.50
CA GLN A 28 -6.24 -2.69 -3.93
C GLN A 28 -6.66 -4.13 -3.62
N ILE A 29 -5.77 -5.10 -3.80
CA ILE A 29 -6.04 -6.51 -3.46
C ILE A 29 -6.23 -6.66 -1.95
N GLN A 30 -5.38 -6.05 -1.14
CA GLN A 30 -5.51 -6.02 0.33
C GLN A 30 -6.84 -5.41 0.76
N ALA A 31 -7.25 -4.26 0.19
CA ALA A 31 -8.52 -3.61 0.52
C ALA A 31 -9.74 -4.51 0.21
N ARG A 32 -9.70 -5.24 -0.92
CA ARG A 32 -10.74 -6.21 -1.26
C ARG A 32 -10.77 -7.39 -0.28
N ALA A 33 -9.61 -7.90 0.13
CA ALA A 33 -9.52 -8.97 1.11
C ALA A 33 -10.03 -8.52 2.48
N GLN A 34 -9.75 -7.29 2.88
CA GLN A 34 -10.29 -6.69 4.10
C GLN A 34 -11.82 -6.59 4.05
N ALA A 35 -12.38 -6.08 2.98
CA ALA A 35 -13.84 -5.99 2.81
C ALA A 35 -14.51 -7.38 2.85
N ALA A 36 -13.89 -8.40 2.26
CA ALA A 36 -14.37 -9.77 2.32
C ALA A 36 -14.33 -10.35 3.75
N LEU A 37 -13.28 -10.04 4.52
CA LEU A 37 -13.18 -10.43 5.93
C LEU A 37 -14.26 -9.75 6.77
N GLU A 38 -14.46 -8.44 6.60
CA GLU A 38 -15.50 -7.68 7.29
C GLU A 38 -16.90 -8.23 6.99
N GLN A 39 -17.16 -8.58 5.72
CA GLN A 39 -18.43 -9.20 5.32
C GLN A 39 -18.62 -10.58 5.99
N ALA A 40 -17.59 -11.41 6.00
CA ALA A 40 -17.66 -12.73 6.65
C ALA A 40 -17.91 -12.62 8.15
N LEU A 41 -17.26 -11.64 8.83
CA LEU A 41 -17.49 -11.34 10.25
C LEU A 41 -18.92 -10.86 10.51
N ARG A 42 -19.47 -9.97 9.69
CA ARG A 42 -20.86 -9.51 9.83
C ARG A 42 -21.85 -10.66 9.71
N ILE A 43 -21.62 -11.60 8.79
CA ILE A 43 -22.46 -12.78 8.62
C ILE A 43 -22.37 -13.68 9.87
N GLN A 44 -21.18 -13.93 10.41
CA GLN A 44 -21.00 -14.72 11.63
C GLN A 44 -21.74 -14.09 12.80
N VAL A 45 -21.51 -12.78 13.06
CA VAL A 45 -22.15 -12.04 14.15
C VAL A 45 -23.67 -12.04 14.01
N HIS A 46 -24.18 -11.88 12.78
CA HIS A 46 -25.63 -11.95 12.54
C HIS A 46 -26.22 -13.28 12.98
N TYR A 47 -25.60 -14.40 12.64
CA TYR A 47 -26.10 -15.71 13.07
C TYR A 47 -25.91 -15.97 14.56
N GLU A 48 -24.85 -15.46 15.19
CA GLU A 48 -24.63 -15.55 16.63
C GLU A 48 -25.73 -14.79 17.38
N VAL A 49 -26.01 -13.54 17.00
CA VAL A 49 -27.10 -12.74 17.61
C VAL A 49 -28.46 -13.39 17.38
N LEU A 50 -28.72 -13.90 16.17
CA LEU A 50 -29.96 -14.60 15.88
C LEU A 50 -30.13 -15.84 16.74
N ALA A 51 -29.06 -16.62 16.92
CA ALA A 51 -29.07 -17.81 17.76
C ALA A 51 -29.32 -17.49 19.25
N GLU A 52 -28.75 -16.39 19.74
CA GLU A 52 -28.98 -15.89 21.10
C GLU A 52 -30.42 -15.41 21.31
N GLN A 53 -30.94 -14.59 20.41
CA GLN A 53 -32.29 -14.04 20.49
C GLN A 53 -33.36 -15.14 20.44
N VAL A 54 -33.24 -16.08 19.51
CA VAL A 54 -34.19 -17.18 19.39
C VAL A 54 -34.03 -18.15 20.53
N GLY A 55 -32.79 -18.38 21.03
CA GLY A 55 -32.52 -19.22 22.19
C GLY A 55 -33.12 -18.62 23.47
N ALA A 56 -32.98 -17.31 23.66
CA ALA A 56 -33.60 -16.61 24.80
C ALA A 56 -35.14 -16.66 24.73
N ALA A 57 -35.72 -16.42 23.56
CA ALA A 57 -37.17 -16.55 23.38
C ALA A 57 -37.64 -17.98 23.71
N ALA A 58 -36.95 -19.01 23.15
CA ALA A 58 -37.31 -20.40 23.46
C ALA A 58 -37.22 -20.77 24.92
N SER A 59 -36.24 -20.19 25.69
CA SER A 59 -36.10 -20.44 27.11
C SER A 59 -37.21 -19.77 27.94
N LEU A 60 -37.65 -18.57 27.57
CA LEU A 60 -38.77 -17.90 28.21
C LEU A 60 -40.08 -18.71 28.06
N TYR A 61 -40.31 -19.28 26.88
CA TYR A 61 -41.49 -20.15 26.67
C TYR A 61 -41.41 -21.48 27.47
N ALA A 62 -40.23 -21.98 27.72
CA ALA A 62 -40.06 -23.20 28.51
C ALA A 62 -40.26 -22.99 30.03
N THR A 63 -40.03 -21.79 30.55
CA THR A 63 -40.13 -21.46 31.98
C THR A 63 -41.50 -20.91 32.38
N ASP A 64 -42.26 -20.32 31.46
CA ASP A 64 -43.53 -19.63 31.71
C ASP A 64 -44.73 -20.62 31.55
N SER A 65 -44.65 -21.75 32.19
CA SER A 65 -45.65 -22.84 32.09
C SER A 65 -46.98 -22.56 32.82
N GLY A 66 -47.24 -21.28 33.22
CA GLY A 66 -48.43 -20.95 34.02
C GLY A 66 -49.60 -20.31 33.25
N GLU A 67 -49.37 -19.50 32.23
CA GLU A 67 -50.44 -18.74 31.55
C GLU A 67 -50.23 -18.53 30.02
N ALA A 68 -49.18 -19.03 29.42
CA ALA A 68 -48.86 -18.76 28.02
C ALA A 68 -49.68 -19.67 27.10
N CYS A 69 -50.42 -19.02 26.18
CA CYS A 69 -51.19 -19.64 25.10
C CYS A 69 -50.35 -20.32 23.99
N PHE A 70 -49.13 -20.76 24.31
CA PHE A 70 -48.23 -21.40 23.34
C PHE A 70 -48.26 -22.92 23.48
N SER A 71 -48.46 -23.58 22.38
CA SER A 71 -48.42 -25.05 22.34
C SER A 71 -46.98 -25.55 22.44
N ALA A 72 -46.80 -26.74 23.02
CA ALA A 72 -45.51 -27.44 23.05
C ALA A 72 -44.86 -27.56 21.65
N ALA A 73 -45.69 -27.58 20.60
CA ALA A 73 -45.23 -27.57 19.19
C ALA A 73 -44.52 -26.29 18.79
N GLU A 74 -45.01 -25.13 19.24
CA GLU A 74 -44.39 -23.83 18.96
C GLU A 74 -43.05 -23.67 19.67
N ALA A 75 -42.96 -24.09 20.94
CA ALA A 75 -41.68 -24.14 21.65
C ALA A 75 -40.67 -25.06 20.95
N GLN A 76 -41.09 -26.18 20.44
CA GLN A 76 -40.23 -27.11 19.68
C GLN A 76 -39.75 -26.54 18.36
N ILE A 77 -40.60 -25.76 17.67
CA ILE A 77 -40.21 -25.02 16.44
C ILE A 77 -39.14 -23.98 16.75
N LEU A 78 -39.32 -23.18 17.81
CA LEU A 78 -38.32 -22.16 18.21
C LEU A 78 -36.99 -22.81 18.62
N LEU A 79 -36.99 -23.90 19.36
CA LEU A 79 -35.78 -24.65 19.72
C LEU A 79 -35.07 -25.20 18.48
N SER A 80 -35.79 -25.73 17.51
CA SER A 80 -35.23 -26.24 16.27
C SER A 80 -34.60 -25.08 15.43
N TYR A 81 -35.26 -23.94 15.43
CA TYR A 81 -34.78 -22.74 14.78
C TYR A 81 -33.49 -22.19 15.43
N ALA A 82 -33.47 -22.17 16.79
CA ALA A 82 -32.27 -21.78 17.56
C ALA A 82 -31.10 -22.74 17.30
N ALA A 83 -31.37 -24.05 17.26
CA ALA A 83 -30.35 -25.04 16.89
C ALA A 83 -29.81 -24.83 15.48
N GLY A 84 -30.70 -24.59 14.52
CA GLY A 84 -30.32 -24.27 13.15
C GLY A 84 -29.48 -22.98 13.01
N ALA A 85 -29.83 -21.94 13.78
CA ALA A 85 -29.06 -20.69 13.83
C ALA A 85 -27.65 -20.89 14.43
N ARG A 86 -27.55 -21.68 15.50
CA ARG A 86 -26.25 -22.06 16.13
C ARG A 86 -25.36 -22.84 15.15
N LEU A 87 -25.92 -23.76 14.42
CA LEU A 87 -25.20 -24.52 13.41
C LEU A 87 -24.63 -23.57 12.29
N ARG A 88 -25.48 -22.69 11.79
CA ARG A 88 -25.06 -21.68 10.79
C ARG A 88 -23.97 -20.74 11.34
N ALA A 89 -24.04 -20.34 12.61
CA ALA A 89 -22.99 -19.56 13.25
C ALA A 89 -21.66 -20.33 13.33
N GLN A 90 -21.70 -21.62 13.58
CA GLN A 90 -20.52 -22.48 13.58
C GLN A 90 -19.94 -22.63 12.17
N ASP A 91 -20.80 -22.86 11.19
CA ASP A 91 -20.39 -23.00 9.78
C ASP A 91 -19.77 -21.68 9.25
N ALA A 92 -20.26 -20.53 9.71
CA ALA A 92 -19.72 -19.22 9.34
C ALA A 92 -18.28 -18.97 9.84
N LYS A 93 -17.82 -19.69 10.86
CA LYS A 93 -16.42 -19.60 11.37
C LYS A 93 -15.39 -20.04 10.32
N GLY A 94 -15.74 -21.03 9.47
CA GLY A 94 -14.87 -21.50 8.41
C GLY A 94 -14.53 -20.42 7.37
N PRO A 95 -15.53 -19.78 6.75
CA PRO A 95 -15.34 -18.63 5.88
C PRO A 95 -14.52 -17.50 6.52
N VAL A 96 -14.79 -17.14 7.80
CA VAL A 96 -14.04 -16.10 8.50
C VAL A 96 -12.56 -16.46 8.60
N ARG A 97 -12.23 -17.70 9.02
CA ARG A 97 -10.82 -18.14 9.08
C ARG A 97 -10.13 -18.07 7.73
N ARG A 98 -10.80 -18.51 6.66
CA ARG A 98 -10.23 -18.41 5.30
C ARG A 98 -10.00 -16.96 4.87
N ALA A 99 -10.98 -16.09 5.09
CA ALA A 99 -10.86 -14.67 4.76
C ALA A 99 -9.74 -14.00 5.57
N GLN A 100 -9.56 -14.36 6.84
CA GLN A 100 -8.49 -13.86 7.69
C GLN A 100 -7.09 -14.27 7.18
N LEU A 101 -6.91 -15.52 6.79
CA LEU A 101 -5.65 -15.98 6.19
C LEU A 101 -5.33 -15.24 4.87
N VAL A 102 -6.34 -15.07 4.01
CA VAL A 102 -6.18 -14.31 2.76
C VAL A 102 -5.81 -12.85 3.05
N TYR A 103 -6.46 -12.22 4.03
CA TYR A 103 -6.14 -10.84 4.43
C TYR A 103 -4.71 -10.72 4.95
N GLN A 104 -4.27 -11.60 5.84
CA GLN A 104 -2.90 -11.60 6.38
C GLN A 104 -1.86 -11.76 5.25
N HIS A 105 -2.09 -12.70 4.34
CA HIS A 105 -1.20 -12.91 3.19
C HIS A 105 -1.14 -11.69 2.26
N THR A 106 -2.29 -11.08 1.96
CA THR A 106 -2.35 -9.89 1.09
C THR A 106 -1.76 -8.66 1.76
N GLN A 107 -1.88 -8.55 3.10
CA GLN A 107 -1.25 -7.49 3.89
C GLN A 107 0.29 -7.59 3.80
N ALA A 108 0.86 -8.76 4.06
CA ALA A 108 2.31 -8.97 3.95
C ALA A 108 2.83 -8.65 2.54
N ALA A 109 2.13 -9.10 1.49
CA ALA A 109 2.48 -8.80 0.11
C ALA A 109 2.38 -7.30 -0.24
N ALA A 110 1.43 -6.57 0.34
CA ALA A 110 1.29 -5.14 0.14
C ALA A 110 2.41 -4.36 0.86
N GLU A 111 2.81 -4.78 2.04
CA GLU A 111 3.95 -4.21 2.78
C GLU A 111 5.26 -4.40 2.04
N GLU A 112 5.53 -5.60 1.52
CA GLU A 112 6.72 -5.89 0.70
C GLU A 112 6.75 -5.03 -0.57
N ALA A 113 5.63 -4.88 -1.25
CA ALA A 113 5.52 -4.05 -2.44
C ALA A 113 5.76 -2.56 -2.13
N ARG A 114 5.28 -2.07 -0.98
CA ARG A 114 5.56 -0.71 -0.50
C ARG A 114 7.04 -0.48 -0.24
N GLU A 115 7.70 -1.42 0.43
CA GLU A 115 9.14 -1.33 0.66
C GLU A 115 9.93 -1.35 -0.66
N SER A 116 9.57 -2.24 -1.58
CA SER A 116 10.17 -2.28 -2.91
C SER A 116 10.02 -0.95 -3.65
N SER A 117 8.83 -0.35 -3.60
CA SER A 117 8.56 0.96 -4.19
C SER A 117 9.41 2.07 -3.56
N ARG A 118 9.52 2.10 -2.22
CA ARG A 118 10.39 3.06 -1.51
C ARG A 118 11.86 2.91 -1.90
N ARG A 119 12.35 1.67 -1.94
CA ARG A 119 13.73 1.38 -2.37
C ARG A 119 13.98 1.81 -3.82
N ALA A 120 13.01 1.62 -4.71
CA ALA A 120 13.11 2.05 -6.10
C ALA A 120 13.11 3.59 -6.23
N ALA A 121 12.25 4.28 -5.47
CA ALA A 121 12.21 5.74 -5.40
C ALA A 121 13.52 6.33 -4.89
N ASN A 122 14.07 5.81 -3.80
CA ASN A 122 15.35 6.26 -3.23
C ASN A 122 16.52 6.06 -4.22
N ARG A 123 16.54 4.93 -4.94
CA ARG A 123 17.55 4.68 -5.98
C ARG A 123 17.41 5.65 -7.17
N ARG A 124 16.19 5.99 -7.55
CA ARG A 124 15.93 7.02 -8.58
C ARG A 124 16.45 8.38 -8.12
N GLU A 125 16.10 8.80 -6.92
CA GLU A 125 16.51 10.08 -6.34
C GLU A 125 18.03 10.20 -6.23
N ALA A 126 18.72 9.16 -5.77
CA ALA A 126 20.18 9.13 -5.71
C ALA A 126 20.84 9.30 -7.08
N VAL A 127 20.27 8.73 -8.16
CA VAL A 127 20.78 8.93 -9.52
C VAL A 127 20.52 10.36 -10.00
N VAL A 128 19.34 10.90 -9.76
CA VAL A 128 18.99 12.28 -10.13
C VAL A 128 19.92 13.28 -9.42
N SER A 129 20.15 13.10 -8.12
CA SER A 129 21.06 13.95 -7.34
C SER A 129 22.49 13.92 -7.92
N ARG A 130 23.03 12.73 -8.19
CA ARG A 130 24.36 12.60 -8.81
C ARG A 130 24.43 13.25 -10.19
N CYS A 131 23.38 13.09 -11.02
CA CYS A 131 23.33 13.76 -12.32
C CYS A 131 23.39 15.28 -12.16
N GLN A 132 22.67 15.84 -11.20
CA GLN A 132 22.68 17.28 -10.91
C GLN A 132 24.06 17.75 -10.40
N GLU A 133 24.70 16.98 -9.53
CA GLU A 133 26.05 17.27 -9.04
C GLU A 133 27.08 17.29 -10.19
N HIS A 134 27.04 16.30 -11.08
CA HIS A 134 27.90 16.26 -12.25
C HIS A 134 27.66 17.43 -13.20
N LEU A 135 26.40 17.80 -13.43
CA LEU A 135 26.05 18.96 -14.25
C LEU A 135 26.60 20.27 -13.65
N ARG A 136 26.41 20.47 -12.34
CA ARG A 136 26.93 21.63 -11.62
C ARG A 136 28.47 21.69 -11.67
N ALA A 137 29.13 20.55 -11.50
CA ALA A 137 30.58 20.48 -11.61
C ALA A 137 31.08 20.80 -13.02
N ALA A 138 30.39 20.30 -14.07
CA ALA A 138 30.73 20.62 -15.45
C ALA A 138 30.56 22.11 -15.76
N LEU A 139 29.47 22.73 -15.31
CA LEU A 139 29.23 24.16 -15.47
C LEU A 139 30.28 25.04 -14.73
N ARG A 140 30.72 24.60 -13.53
CA ARG A 140 31.79 25.31 -12.82
C ARG A 140 33.11 25.28 -13.60
N ARG A 141 33.53 24.09 -14.06
CA ARG A 141 34.75 23.94 -14.89
C ARG A 141 34.70 24.76 -16.18
N GLU A 142 33.52 24.84 -16.79
CA GLU A 142 33.39 25.67 -18.02
C GLU A 142 33.50 27.18 -17.72
N ARG A 143 32.95 27.63 -16.58
CA ARG A 143 33.14 29.03 -16.13
C ARG A 143 34.60 29.31 -15.80
N GLU A 144 35.27 28.45 -15.06
CA GLU A 144 36.71 28.57 -14.75
C GLU A 144 37.55 28.68 -16.00
N ARG A 145 37.31 27.82 -17.02
CA ARG A 145 38.00 27.90 -18.31
C ARG A 145 37.74 29.22 -19.05
N ARG A 146 36.52 29.74 -19.03
CA ARG A 146 36.21 31.04 -19.64
C ARG A 146 36.92 32.19 -18.93
N ASP A 147 36.97 32.14 -17.62
CA ASP A 147 37.64 33.15 -16.81
C ASP A 147 39.16 33.10 -17.05
N GLU A 148 39.76 31.91 -17.15
CA GLU A 148 41.18 31.73 -17.54
C GLU A 148 41.48 32.34 -18.93
N LEU A 149 40.65 32.03 -19.92
CA LEU A 149 40.81 32.59 -21.26
C LEU A 149 40.70 34.13 -21.30
N LEU A 150 39.78 34.70 -20.50
CA LEU A 150 39.65 36.14 -20.37
C LEU A 150 40.87 36.80 -19.71
N VAL A 151 41.50 36.14 -18.75
CA VAL A 151 42.75 36.61 -18.12
C VAL A 151 43.92 36.53 -19.13
N GLU A 152 44.03 35.42 -19.86
CA GLU A 152 45.07 35.26 -20.90
C GLU A 152 44.93 36.32 -22.01
N ASP A 153 43.73 36.57 -22.47
CA ASP A 153 43.47 37.59 -23.51
C ASP A 153 43.85 39.01 -23.04
N ARG A 154 43.47 39.35 -21.77
CA ARG A 154 43.88 40.64 -21.18
C ARG A 154 45.38 40.76 -21.01
N SER A 155 46.06 39.69 -20.60
CA SER A 155 47.52 39.71 -20.45
C SER A 155 48.21 39.86 -21.80
N SER A 156 47.72 39.18 -22.83
CA SER A 156 48.25 39.28 -24.20
C SER A 156 48.10 40.69 -24.77
N HIS A 157 46.94 41.34 -24.57
CA HIS A 157 46.74 42.74 -24.98
C HIS A 157 47.63 43.71 -24.20
N ALA A 158 47.92 43.49 -22.92
CA ALA A 158 48.82 44.33 -22.16
C ALA A 158 50.29 44.24 -22.62
N TYR A 159 50.72 43.07 -23.10
CA TYR A 159 52.06 42.90 -23.72
C TYR A 159 52.16 43.62 -25.06
N VAL A 160 51.18 43.55 -25.94
CA VAL A 160 51.17 44.20 -27.25
C VAL A 160 51.22 45.72 -27.15
N LEU A 161 50.55 46.30 -26.14
CA LEU A 161 50.58 47.75 -25.89
C LEU A 161 51.93 48.25 -25.33
N ARG A 162 52.72 47.38 -24.69
CA ARG A 162 53.99 47.73 -24.09
C ARG A 162 55.16 47.72 -25.09
N ASP A 163 55.07 46.87 -26.11
CA ASP A 163 56.09 46.79 -27.22
C ASP A 163 55.87 47.82 -28.31
N GLY A 164 54.72 48.50 -28.37
CA GLY A 164 54.42 49.53 -29.37
C GLY A 164 54.90 50.94 -29.05
N ASP A 165 55.43 51.17 -27.84
CA ASP A 165 55.92 52.48 -27.34
C ASP A 165 57.46 52.58 -27.33
N GLN A 166 58.19 51.72 -28.06
CA GLN A 166 59.61 51.86 -28.34
C GLN A 166 59.85 52.22 -29.84
#